data_6cf51f3215f6aae3df08139d75909f60
#
_entry.id   6cf51f3215f6aae3df08139d75909f60
#
_cell.length_a   1.000
_cell.length_b   1.000
_cell.length_c   1.000
_cell.angle_alpha   90.00
_cell.angle_beta   90.00
_cell.angle_gamma   90.00
#
_symmetry.space_group_name_H-M   'P 1'
#
loop_
_entity.id
_entity.type
_entity.pdbx_description
1 polymer ?
#
loop_
_entity_poly.entity_id
_entity_poly.type
_entity_poly.pdbx_seq_one_letter_code
_entity_poly.pdbx_strand_id
1 'polypeptide(L)'
;MFSSSGGDGQNCHDICETLASSDRQLSPTRFHNSVHNVAAGYWSIANGARAPSNAICAYDASFAAGLLESLTQLVVEGSPNLLVAYDSQYPEPLFSKRPIPDAFAIALLLSPERRSGSLARLTASLTDTAPQIMAQPELEKLRSTIPAARGLPLLQSIAVRQNARVVLEYLEDLQLAVEVEPCG
;
A
#
# COMPACT_ATOMS: atom_id res chain seq x y z
N MET A 1 4.96 -2.89 -8.19
CA MET A 1 4.63 -1.65 -7.45
C MET A 1 4.62 -1.95 -5.96
N PHE A 2 5.36 -1.18 -5.17
CA PHE A 2 5.33 -1.22 -3.70
C PHE A 2 4.80 0.10 -3.18
N SER A 3 3.91 0.08 -2.19
CA SER A 3 3.29 1.26 -1.63
C SER A 3 3.31 1.18 -0.11
N SER A 4 3.81 2.24 0.55
CA SER A 4 3.90 2.31 2.00
C SER A 4 3.82 3.76 2.46
N SER A 5 3.19 4.00 3.58
CA SER A 5 3.01 5.37 4.09
C SER A 5 4.28 6.01 4.65
N GLY A 6 5.28 5.23 5.02
CA GLY A 6 6.50 5.74 5.66
C GLY A 6 7.74 4.84 5.56
N GLY A 7 7.67 3.71 4.87
CA GLY A 7 8.78 2.75 4.82
C GLY A 7 9.10 2.12 6.18
N ASP A 8 10.39 1.89 6.47
CA ASP A 8 10.85 1.28 7.73
C ASP A 8 11.10 2.34 8.81
N GLY A 9 10.08 2.59 9.64
CA GLY A 9 10.14 3.55 10.74
C GLY A 9 11.16 3.17 11.82
N GLN A 10 11.35 1.87 12.10
CA GLN A 10 12.32 1.40 13.09
C GLN A 10 13.75 1.69 12.64
N ASN A 11 14.08 1.37 11.38
CA ASN A 11 15.42 1.64 10.86
C ASN A 11 15.72 3.16 10.82
N CYS A 12 14.74 3.97 10.47
CA CYS A 12 14.86 5.43 10.51
C CYS A 12 15.12 5.93 11.95
N HIS A 13 14.38 5.43 12.93
CA HIS A 13 14.56 5.75 14.34
C HIS A 13 15.97 5.40 14.81
N ASP A 14 16.45 4.18 14.56
CA ASP A 14 17.78 3.71 14.97
C ASP A 14 18.91 4.57 14.36
N ILE A 15 18.74 5.02 13.11
CA ILE A 15 19.67 5.95 12.48
C ILE A 15 19.67 7.29 13.21
N CYS A 16 18.51 7.85 13.54
CA CYS A 16 18.38 9.11 14.27
C CYS A 16 18.98 9.03 15.66
N GLU A 17 18.76 7.93 16.41
CA GLU A 17 19.39 7.70 17.72
C GLU A 17 20.92 7.65 17.61
N THR A 18 21.45 6.93 16.61
CA THR A 18 22.90 6.87 16.38
C THR A 18 23.48 8.26 16.12
N LEU A 19 22.83 9.06 15.28
CA LEU A 19 23.26 10.43 14.95
C LEU A 19 23.18 11.39 16.15
N ALA A 20 22.25 11.17 17.05
CA ALA A 20 22.09 11.95 18.29
C ALA A 20 23.08 11.56 19.39
N SER A 21 23.72 10.40 19.28
CA SER A 21 24.71 9.91 20.26
C SER A 21 26.09 10.55 20.09
N SER A 22 26.99 10.28 21.03
CA SER A 22 28.40 10.68 20.92
C SER A 22 29.17 9.90 19.84
N ASP A 23 28.81 8.64 19.62
CA ASP A 23 29.33 7.81 18.52
C ASP A 23 28.36 7.87 17.33
N ARG A 24 28.72 8.66 16.34
CA ARG A 24 27.90 8.89 15.13
C ARG A 24 28.20 7.92 14.00
N GLN A 25 28.75 6.74 14.31
CA GLN A 25 29.07 5.74 13.30
C GLN A 25 27.83 5.00 12.84
N LEU A 26 27.34 5.36 11.65
CA LEU A 26 26.21 4.66 11.02
C LEU A 26 26.66 3.34 10.40
N SER A 27 25.87 2.30 10.62
CA SER A 27 26.01 1.04 9.88
C SER A 27 25.69 1.28 8.39
N PRO A 28 26.60 0.92 7.47
CA PRO A 28 26.32 1.01 6.02
C PRO A 28 25.05 0.25 5.61
N THR A 29 24.78 -0.89 6.22
CA THR A 29 23.56 -1.68 5.96
C THR A 29 22.31 -0.94 6.40
N ARG A 30 22.30 -0.31 7.59
CA ARG A 30 21.16 0.49 8.06
C ARG A 30 20.91 1.67 7.13
N PHE A 31 21.98 2.38 6.74
CA PHE A 31 21.86 3.50 5.79
C PHE A 31 21.31 3.03 4.45
N HIS A 32 21.83 1.92 3.93
CA HIS A 32 21.30 1.31 2.69
C HIS A 32 19.81 0.96 2.80
N ASN A 33 19.37 0.47 3.95
CA ASN A 33 17.99 0.07 4.19
C ASN A 33 17.04 1.24 4.53
N SER A 34 17.53 2.47 4.61
CA SER A 34 16.68 3.65 4.91
C SER A 34 15.90 4.18 3.70
N VAL A 35 16.23 3.71 2.48
CA VAL A 35 15.54 4.17 1.27
C VAL A 35 14.15 3.54 1.15
N HIS A 36 13.19 4.31 0.65
CA HIS A 36 11.78 3.90 0.57
C HIS A 36 11.57 2.67 -0.32
N ASN A 37 12.39 2.46 -1.34
CA ASN A 37 12.29 1.34 -2.28
C ASN A 37 13.02 0.06 -1.82
N VAL A 38 13.53 0.00 -0.60
CA VAL A 38 14.32 -1.14 -0.12
C VAL A 38 13.53 -2.46 -0.15
N ALA A 39 12.24 -2.43 0.23
CA ALA A 39 11.38 -3.62 0.20
C ALA A 39 11.24 -4.18 -1.22
N ALA A 40 11.04 -3.32 -2.22
CA ALA A 40 11.00 -3.70 -3.63
C ALA A 40 12.33 -4.31 -4.10
N GLY A 41 13.46 -3.73 -3.67
CA GLY A 41 14.80 -4.22 -3.97
C GLY A 41 15.06 -5.63 -3.42
N TYR A 42 14.81 -5.83 -2.14
CA TYR A 42 14.97 -7.15 -1.52
C TYR A 42 14.03 -8.20 -2.10
N TRP A 43 12.77 -7.83 -2.37
CA TRP A 43 11.82 -8.73 -3.03
C TRP A 43 12.31 -9.16 -4.41
N SER A 44 12.84 -8.22 -5.20
CA SER A 44 13.38 -8.50 -6.54
C SER A 44 14.59 -9.44 -6.48
N ILE A 45 15.50 -9.22 -5.52
CA ILE A 45 16.66 -10.09 -5.30
C ILE A 45 16.22 -11.50 -4.88
N ALA A 46 15.33 -11.60 -3.90
CA ALA A 46 14.86 -12.87 -3.35
C ALA A 46 14.14 -13.74 -4.39
N ASN A 47 13.43 -13.11 -5.33
CA ASN A 47 12.68 -13.81 -6.36
C ASN A 47 13.38 -13.85 -7.73
N GLY A 48 14.60 -13.32 -7.85
CA GLY A 48 15.30 -13.22 -9.13
C GLY A 48 14.54 -12.35 -10.16
N ALA A 49 13.66 -11.44 -9.69
CA ALA A 49 12.80 -10.64 -10.56
C ALA A 49 13.62 -9.52 -11.23
N ARG A 50 13.49 -9.41 -12.55
CA ARG A 50 14.16 -8.39 -13.38
C ARG A 50 13.18 -7.36 -13.97
N ALA A 51 11.88 -7.53 -13.70
CA ALA A 51 10.88 -6.57 -14.13
C ALA A 51 11.08 -5.21 -13.42
N PRO A 52 10.73 -4.09 -14.07
CA PRO A 52 10.73 -2.78 -13.43
C PRO A 52 9.96 -2.80 -12.11
N SER A 53 10.49 -2.09 -11.11
CA SER A 53 9.81 -1.95 -9.82
C SER A 53 9.82 -0.48 -9.39
N ASN A 54 8.67 -0.02 -8.90
CA ASN A 54 8.48 1.32 -8.36
C ASN A 54 8.05 1.25 -6.90
N ALA A 55 8.41 2.27 -6.13
CA ALA A 55 7.94 2.45 -4.76
C ALA A 55 7.28 3.84 -4.63
N ILE A 56 6.08 3.88 -4.05
CA ILE A 56 5.32 5.12 -3.87
C ILE A 56 4.94 5.32 -2.41
N CYS A 57 4.94 6.59 -1.99
CA CYS A 57 4.43 7.03 -0.71
C CYS A 57 3.47 8.20 -0.93
N ALA A 58 2.28 8.11 -0.36
CA ALA A 58 1.26 9.17 -0.39
C ALA A 58 0.61 9.33 0.99
N TYR A 59 1.42 9.23 2.05
CA TYR A 59 0.98 9.31 3.44
C TYR A 59 -0.17 8.32 3.70
N ASP A 60 -1.32 8.80 4.17
CA ASP A 60 -2.50 7.96 4.45
C ASP A 60 -3.18 7.44 3.18
N ALA A 61 -2.98 8.08 2.04
CA ALA A 61 -3.51 7.70 0.74
C ALA A 61 -2.67 6.65 -0.01
N SER A 62 -1.62 6.10 0.62
CA SER A 62 -0.64 5.24 -0.06
C SER A 62 -1.26 4.04 -0.77
N PHE A 63 -2.30 3.40 -0.18
CA PHE A 63 -2.97 2.28 -0.86
C PHE A 63 -3.66 2.73 -2.15
N ALA A 64 -4.47 3.78 -2.11
CA ALA A 64 -5.20 4.27 -3.30
C ALA A 64 -4.24 4.81 -4.38
N ALA A 65 -3.18 5.52 -3.97
CA ALA A 65 -2.15 6.00 -4.88
C ALA A 65 -1.42 4.83 -5.56
N GLY A 66 -1.02 3.81 -4.79
CA GLY A 66 -0.38 2.60 -5.32
C GLY A 66 -1.29 1.82 -6.27
N LEU A 67 -2.58 1.71 -5.95
CA LEU A 67 -3.57 1.07 -6.81
C LEU A 67 -3.77 1.82 -8.12
N LEU A 68 -3.97 3.15 -8.06
CA LEU A 68 -4.14 3.98 -9.25
C LEU A 68 -2.92 3.91 -10.17
N GLU A 69 -1.73 4.04 -9.62
CA GLU A 69 -0.48 3.94 -10.37
C GLU A 69 -0.31 2.55 -10.99
N SER A 70 -0.60 1.46 -10.23
CA SER A 70 -0.54 0.09 -10.75
C SER A 70 -1.51 -0.15 -11.89
N LEU A 71 -2.74 0.37 -11.80
CA LEU A 71 -3.72 0.27 -12.88
C LEU A 71 -3.32 1.10 -14.11
N THR A 72 -2.72 2.27 -13.90
CA THR A 72 -2.21 3.11 -14.98
C THR A 72 -1.07 2.41 -15.73
N GLN A 73 -0.09 1.88 -15.01
CA GLN A 73 1.01 1.11 -15.61
C GLN A 73 0.51 -0.11 -16.37
N LEU A 74 -0.44 -0.84 -15.79
CA LEU A 74 -1.05 -2.01 -16.41
C LEU A 74 -1.71 -1.69 -17.75
N VAL A 75 -2.41 -0.55 -17.85
CA VAL A 75 -3.07 -0.10 -19.09
C VAL A 75 -2.04 0.38 -20.11
N VAL A 76 -1.02 1.12 -19.67
CA VAL A 76 0.00 1.69 -20.58
C VAL A 76 0.96 0.63 -21.08
N GLU A 77 1.42 -0.28 -20.23
CA GLU A 77 2.43 -1.28 -20.57
C GLU A 77 1.83 -2.60 -21.07
N GLY A 78 0.55 -2.85 -20.87
CA GLY A 78 -0.14 -4.08 -21.29
C GLY A 78 0.40 -5.34 -20.59
N SER A 79 1.07 -5.20 -19.45
CA SER A 79 1.72 -6.29 -18.72
C SER A 79 1.16 -6.44 -17.31
N PRO A 80 1.16 -7.67 -16.72
CA PRO A 80 0.73 -7.86 -15.34
C PRO A 80 1.55 -7.06 -14.36
N ASN A 81 0.88 -6.51 -13.34
CA ASN A 81 1.50 -5.71 -12.27
C ASN A 81 1.15 -6.31 -10.90
N LEU A 82 2.15 -6.45 -10.03
CA LEU A 82 1.95 -6.83 -8.63
C LEU A 82 2.00 -5.56 -7.77
N LEU A 83 0.87 -5.20 -7.17
CA LEU A 83 0.80 -4.18 -6.12
C LEU A 83 1.01 -4.85 -4.75
N VAL A 84 1.95 -4.33 -3.97
CA VAL A 84 2.14 -4.66 -2.55
C VAL A 84 2.02 -3.36 -1.76
N ALA A 85 0.94 -3.21 -1.01
CA ALA A 85 0.75 -2.11 -0.07
C ALA A 85 1.02 -2.62 1.34
N TYR A 86 1.88 -1.93 2.10
CA TYR A 86 2.29 -2.40 3.42
C TYR A 86 2.63 -1.24 4.34
N ASP A 87 2.42 -1.44 5.63
CA ASP A 87 2.92 -0.59 6.70
C ASP A 87 3.37 -1.45 7.88
N SER A 88 4.30 -0.94 8.65
CA SER A 88 4.82 -1.56 9.87
C SER A 88 4.56 -0.66 11.08
N GLN A 89 4.53 -1.24 12.25
CA GLN A 89 4.42 -0.52 13.51
C GLN A 89 5.53 0.55 13.62
N TYR A 90 5.15 1.73 14.11
CA TYR A 90 6.12 2.77 14.38
C TYR A 90 6.69 2.65 15.80
N PRO A 91 8.02 2.88 15.98
CA PRO A 91 8.63 2.98 17.30
C PRO A 91 8.31 4.32 17.97
N GLU A 92 8.50 4.42 19.29
CA GLU A 92 8.56 5.73 19.97
C GLU A 92 9.85 6.49 19.57
N PRO A 93 9.84 7.83 19.44
CA PRO A 93 8.68 8.74 19.69
C PRO A 93 7.75 8.92 18.48
N LEU A 94 7.98 8.26 17.34
CA LEU A 94 7.14 8.38 16.14
C LEU A 94 5.72 7.90 16.40
N PHE A 95 5.55 6.79 17.13
CA PHE A 95 4.25 6.23 17.47
C PHE A 95 3.34 7.24 18.18
N SER A 96 3.88 8.02 19.13
CA SER A 96 3.11 9.06 19.83
C SER A 96 2.59 10.18 18.91
N LYS A 97 3.21 10.37 17.74
CA LYS A 97 2.82 11.39 16.75
C LYS A 97 1.97 10.81 15.62
N ARG A 98 2.19 9.56 15.28
CA ARG A 98 1.48 8.83 14.23
C ARG A 98 1.36 7.36 14.65
N PRO A 99 0.29 7.02 15.34
CA PRO A 99 0.11 5.67 15.91
C PRO A 99 -0.28 4.66 14.82
N ILE A 100 0.73 4.06 14.18
CA ILE A 100 0.55 2.84 13.39
C ILE A 100 0.81 1.67 14.34
N PRO A 101 -0.26 0.97 14.80
CA PRO A 101 -0.16 0.07 15.96
C PRO A 101 0.39 -1.31 15.62
N ASP A 102 0.36 -1.70 14.36
CA ASP A 102 0.73 -3.06 13.94
C ASP A 102 1.17 -3.08 12.47
N ALA A 103 1.71 -4.21 12.05
CA ALA A 103 2.04 -4.46 10.65
C ALA A 103 0.80 -4.95 9.88
N PHE A 104 0.62 -4.43 8.67
CA PHE A 104 -0.44 -4.87 7.77
C PHE A 104 0.03 -4.81 6.32
N ALA A 105 -0.39 -5.76 5.49
CA ALA A 105 -0.08 -5.74 4.07
C ALA A 105 -1.22 -6.30 3.21
N ILE A 106 -1.34 -5.76 1.99
CA ILE A 106 -2.22 -6.22 0.92
C ILE A 106 -1.36 -6.47 -0.31
N ALA A 107 -1.56 -7.62 -0.98
CA ALA A 107 -0.96 -7.89 -2.28
C ALA A 107 -2.06 -8.16 -3.32
N LEU A 108 -2.00 -7.48 -4.45
CA LEU A 108 -2.91 -7.64 -5.58
C LEU A 108 -2.12 -7.92 -6.85
N LEU A 109 -2.36 -9.07 -7.46
CA LEU A 109 -1.87 -9.35 -8.80
C LEU A 109 -2.92 -8.86 -9.82
N LEU A 110 -2.55 -7.84 -10.56
CA LEU A 110 -3.38 -7.19 -11.57
C LEU A 110 -2.98 -7.69 -12.96
N SER A 111 -3.96 -7.95 -13.83
CA SER A 111 -3.71 -8.40 -15.20
C SER A 111 -4.57 -7.57 -16.17
N PRO A 112 -4.05 -7.17 -17.35
CA PRO A 112 -4.82 -6.44 -18.35
C PRO A 112 -5.96 -7.30 -18.93
N GLU A 113 -5.80 -8.62 -18.86
CA GLU A 113 -6.77 -9.58 -19.39
C GLU A 113 -7.29 -10.50 -18.28
N ARG A 114 -8.55 -10.95 -18.42
CA ARG A 114 -9.10 -11.98 -17.56
C ARG A 114 -8.32 -13.30 -17.72
N ARG A 115 -7.92 -13.89 -16.59
CA ARG A 115 -7.23 -15.18 -16.53
C ARG A 115 -8.05 -16.20 -15.75
N SER A 116 -7.71 -17.47 -15.91
CA SER A 116 -8.20 -18.53 -14.99
C SER A 116 -7.81 -18.14 -13.55
N GLY A 117 -8.79 -18.05 -12.67
CA GLY A 117 -8.58 -17.63 -11.28
C GLY A 117 -8.68 -16.12 -11.03
N SER A 118 -8.99 -15.29 -12.04
CA SER A 118 -9.34 -13.89 -11.79
C SER A 118 -10.54 -13.78 -10.88
N LEU A 119 -10.42 -13.01 -9.79
CA LEU A 119 -11.48 -12.86 -8.77
C LEU A 119 -12.50 -11.81 -9.18
N ALA A 120 -12.03 -10.68 -9.70
CA ALA A 120 -12.87 -9.56 -10.12
C ALA A 120 -12.20 -8.73 -11.21
N ARG A 121 -13.02 -8.02 -11.99
CA ARG A 121 -12.62 -6.92 -12.85
C ARG A 121 -12.73 -5.63 -12.07
N LEU A 122 -11.73 -4.77 -12.17
CA LEU A 122 -11.68 -3.47 -11.52
C LEU A 122 -11.66 -2.36 -12.56
N THR A 123 -12.49 -1.33 -12.36
CA THR A 123 -12.46 -0.09 -13.14
C THR A 123 -12.35 1.07 -12.18
N ALA A 124 -11.28 1.87 -12.29
CA ALA A 124 -11.03 2.99 -11.40
C ALA A 124 -11.40 4.32 -12.04
N SER A 125 -11.92 5.25 -11.26
CA SER A 125 -12.21 6.64 -11.62
C SER A 125 -12.04 7.55 -10.42
N LEU A 126 -11.84 8.84 -10.67
CA LEU A 126 -11.81 9.84 -9.61
C LEU A 126 -13.21 10.33 -9.29
N THR A 127 -13.49 10.65 -8.02
CA THR A 127 -14.80 11.10 -7.54
C THR A 127 -14.66 12.04 -6.33
N ASP A 128 -15.65 12.88 -6.10
CA ASP A 128 -15.83 13.70 -4.90
C ASP A 128 -16.68 13.01 -3.81
N THR A 129 -17.16 11.79 -4.09
CA THR A 129 -17.96 10.99 -3.15
C THR A 129 -17.12 10.60 -1.95
N ALA A 130 -17.69 10.71 -0.74
CA ALA A 130 -16.99 10.35 0.50
C ALA A 130 -16.50 8.89 0.51
N PRO A 131 -15.32 8.63 1.14
CA PRO A 131 -14.77 7.28 1.24
C PRO A 131 -15.67 6.33 2.02
N GLN A 132 -15.66 5.06 1.62
CA GLN A 132 -16.37 4.00 2.30
C GLN A 132 -15.69 3.61 3.60
N ILE A 133 -16.48 3.42 4.66
CA ILE A 133 -16.05 2.87 5.95
C ILE A 133 -16.45 1.40 6.06
N MET A 134 -15.81 0.66 6.97
CA MET A 134 -16.14 -0.74 7.26
C MET A 134 -17.28 -0.81 8.28
N ALA A 135 -18.25 -1.69 8.04
CA ALA A 135 -19.36 -1.91 8.97
C ALA A 135 -18.93 -2.63 10.28
N GLN A 136 -17.88 -3.45 10.20
CA GLN A 136 -17.33 -4.16 11.37
C GLN A 136 -16.35 -3.24 12.12
N PRO A 137 -16.56 -2.97 13.43
CA PRO A 137 -15.75 -2.04 14.20
C PRO A 137 -14.25 -2.37 14.21
N GLU A 138 -13.90 -3.66 14.28
CA GLU A 138 -12.51 -4.13 14.31
C GLU A 138 -11.81 -3.87 12.97
N LEU A 139 -12.50 -4.10 11.83
CA LEU A 139 -11.96 -3.81 10.51
C LEU A 139 -11.87 -2.30 10.25
N GLU A 140 -12.85 -1.52 10.74
CA GLU A 140 -12.80 -0.05 10.65
C GLU A 140 -11.65 0.51 11.49
N LYS A 141 -11.39 -0.06 12.65
CA LYS A 141 -10.22 0.31 13.47
C LYS A 141 -8.91 0.07 12.69
N LEU A 142 -8.75 -1.10 12.06
CA LEU A 142 -7.58 -1.36 11.22
C LEU A 142 -7.49 -0.36 10.05
N ARG A 143 -8.61 -0.17 9.32
CA ARG A 143 -8.66 0.75 8.18
C ARG A 143 -8.27 2.18 8.55
N SER A 144 -8.76 2.66 9.70
CA SER A 144 -8.53 4.05 10.13
C SER A 144 -7.16 4.29 10.77
N THR A 145 -6.47 3.25 11.25
CA THR A 145 -5.19 3.39 11.96
C THR A 145 -3.98 2.95 11.15
N ILE A 146 -4.16 2.10 10.14
CA ILE A 146 -3.04 1.59 9.32
C ILE A 146 -3.30 1.96 7.85
N PRO A 147 -2.46 2.80 7.23
CA PRO A 147 -2.70 3.29 5.87
C PRO A 147 -2.84 2.19 4.81
N ALA A 148 -2.05 1.12 4.88
CA ALA A 148 -2.19 -0.02 3.99
C ALA A 148 -3.55 -0.73 4.13
N ALA A 149 -4.17 -0.70 5.32
CA ALA A 149 -5.47 -1.30 5.58
C ALA A 149 -6.65 -0.47 5.00
N ARG A 150 -6.41 0.73 4.48
CA ARG A 150 -7.43 1.51 3.76
C ARG A 150 -7.93 0.83 2.48
N GLY A 151 -7.26 -0.23 2.04
CA GLY A 151 -7.72 -1.15 0.99
C GLY A 151 -8.77 -2.18 1.43
N LEU A 152 -9.10 -2.30 2.71
CA LEU A 152 -10.06 -3.30 3.23
C LEU A 152 -11.45 -3.24 2.56
N PRO A 153 -12.06 -2.06 2.27
CA PRO A 153 -13.33 -2.02 1.56
C PRO A 153 -13.29 -2.70 0.19
N LEU A 154 -12.18 -2.53 -0.55
CA LEU A 154 -11.98 -3.19 -1.83
C LEU A 154 -11.85 -4.71 -1.67
N LEU A 155 -11.05 -5.18 -0.71
CA LEU A 155 -10.90 -6.60 -0.44
C LEU A 155 -12.21 -7.26 -0.01
N GLN A 156 -12.99 -6.59 0.85
CA GLN A 156 -14.31 -7.07 1.26
C GLN A 156 -15.25 -7.22 0.05
N SER A 157 -15.28 -6.22 -0.83
CA SER A 157 -16.11 -6.24 -2.04
C SER A 157 -15.75 -7.41 -2.95
N ILE A 158 -14.45 -7.67 -3.17
CA ILE A 158 -13.97 -8.80 -3.96
C ILE A 158 -14.38 -10.13 -3.29
N ALA A 159 -14.25 -10.23 -1.96
CA ALA A 159 -14.56 -11.45 -1.20
C ALA A 159 -16.05 -11.81 -1.22
N VAL A 160 -16.94 -10.82 -1.19
CA VAL A 160 -18.40 -11.01 -1.23
C VAL A 160 -18.89 -11.47 -2.61
N ARG A 161 -18.07 -11.27 -3.68
CA ARG A 161 -18.40 -11.67 -5.06
C ARG A 161 -19.71 -11.07 -5.59
N GLN A 162 -19.93 -9.79 -5.32
CA GLN A 162 -21.08 -9.03 -5.84
C GLN A 162 -20.59 -7.78 -6.56
N ASN A 163 -21.35 -7.31 -7.55
CA ASN A 163 -21.08 -6.03 -8.17
C ASN A 163 -21.16 -4.95 -7.10
N ALA A 164 -20.14 -4.12 -7.04
CA ALA A 164 -20.06 -3.05 -6.05
C ALA A 164 -19.25 -1.87 -6.59
N ARG A 165 -19.56 -0.71 -6.05
CA ARG A 165 -18.72 0.49 -6.19
C ARG A 165 -18.12 0.79 -4.82
N VAL A 166 -16.80 0.81 -4.74
CA VAL A 166 -16.03 1.12 -3.53
C VAL A 166 -15.36 2.47 -3.71
N VAL A 167 -15.46 3.35 -2.72
CA VAL A 167 -14.73 4.63 -2.72
C VAL A 167 -13.62 4.56 -1.69
N LEU A 168 -12.39 4.69 -2.15
CA LEU A 168 -11.18 4.65 -1.35
C LEU A 168 -10.67 6.07 -1.09
N GLU A 169 -10.16 6.30 0.10
CA GLU A 169 -9.54 7.55 0.51
C GLU A 169 -8.27 7.81 -0.31
N TYR A 170 -8.19 9.01 -0.95
CA TYR A 170 -7.07 9.36 -1.83
C TYR A 170 -6.51 10.75 -1.53
N LEU A 171 -7.18 11.82 -1.94
CA LEU A 171 -6.80 13.20 -1.66
C LEU A 171 -7.87 13.88 -0.81
N GLU A 172 -7.61 15.11 -0.36
CA GLU A 172 -8.55 15.85 0.50
C GLU A 172 -9.93 15.99 -0.14
N ASP A 173 -9.99 16.45 -1.39
CA ASP A 173 -11.23 16.71 -2.12
C ASP A 173 -11.50 15.72 -3.27
N LEU A 174 -10.68 14.71 -3.44
CA LEU A 174 -10.74 13.79 -4.57
C LEU A 174 -10.42 12.36 -4.13
N GLN A 175 -11.39 11.46 -4.32
CA GLN A 175 -11.29 10.07 -3.89
C GLN A 175 -11.12 9.14 -5.10
N LEU A 176 -10.74 7.89 -4.83
CA LEU A 176 -10.63 6.85 -5.85
C LEU A 176 -11.84 5.91 -5.78
N ALA A 177 -12.75 6.03 -6.74
CA ALA A 177 -13.83 5.08 -6.92
C ALA A 177 -13.35 3.87 -7.73
N VAL A 178 -13.69 2.68 -7.27
CA VAL A 178 -13.37 1.40 -7.92
C VAL A 178 -14.66 0.62 -8.11
N GLU A 179 -15.06 0.42 -9.35
CA GLU A 179 -16.12 -0.53 -9.71
C GLU A 179 -15.54 -1.95 -9.65
N VAL A 180 -16.21 -2.85 -8.96
CA VAL A 180 -15.82 -4.24 -8.77
C VAL A 180 -16.86 -5.14 -9.42
N GLU A 181 -16.48 -5.86 -10.46
CA GLU A 181 -17.31 -6.84 -11.15
C GLU A 181 -16.72 -8.25 -10.93
N PRO A 182 -17.38 -9.15 -10.18
CA PRO A 182 -16.88 -10.49 -9.96
C PRO A 182 -16.68 -11.26 -11.25
N CYS A 183 -15.59 -12.00 -11.32
CA CYS A 183 -15.38 -12.97 -12.38
C CYS A 183 -16.04 -14.30 -11.96
N GLY A 184 -17.14 -14.66 -12.62
CA GLY A 184 -17.81 -15.94 -12.44
C GLY A 184 -16.94 -17.13 -12.92
#